data_16823fed3b8d67c6e6819c6dc6be0d73
#
_entry.id   16823fed3b8d67c6e6819c6dc6be0d73
#
_cell.length_a   1.000
_cell.length_b   1.000
_cell.length_c   1.000
_cell.angle_alpha   90.00
_cell.angle_beta   90.00
_cell.angle_gamma   90.00
#
_symmetry.space_group_name_H-M   'P 1'
#
loop_
_entity.id
_entity.type
_entity.pdbx_description
1 polymer ?
#
loop_
_entity_poly.entity_id
_entity_poly.type
_entity_poly.pdbx_seq_one_letter_code
_entity_poly.pdbx_strand_id
1 'polypeptide(L)'
;MRTRDAAVGHWSRIFEYYGMPPVTGVKHYNGPCPICGARGKFRCDDKDGSGSWICVCGHGDGMNLLQLATGKPWVTLCDEIDRLIGNTWKRE
;
A
#
# COMPACT_ATOMS: atom_id res chain seq x y z
N MET A 1 -12.64 9.73 -9.80
CA MET A 1 -12.09 9.70 -8.43
C MET A 1 -10.58 9.52 -8.49
N ARG A 2 -9.84 10.23 -7.67
CA ARG A 2 -8.38 10.08 -7.63
C ARG A 2 -8.00 8.68 -7.16
N THR A 3 -6.89 8.16 -7.66
CA THR A 3 -6.45 6.81 -7.33
C THR A 3 -6.34 6.58 -5.82
N ARG A 4 -5.74 7.51 -5.08
CA ARG A 4 -5.62 7.38 -3.63
C ARG A 4 -6.98 7.25 -2.95
N ASP A 5 -7.97 8.06 -3.37
CA ASP A 5 -9.31 8.02 -2.79
C ASP A 5 -10.05 6.73 -3.19
N ALA A 6 -9.90 6.31 -4.44
CA ALA A 6 -10.51 5.08 -4.94
C ALA A 6 -9.93 3.85 -4.26
N ALA A 7 -8.67 3.89 -3.84
CA ALA A 7 -7.99 2.76 -3.21
C ALA A 7 -8.42 2.53 -1.76
N VAL A 8 -9.08 3.49 -1.14
CA VAL A 8 -9.55 3.32 0.25
C VAL A 8 -10.43 2.08 0.35
N GLY A 9 -10.09 1.19 1.27
CA GLY A 9 -10.80 -0.08 1.46
C GLY A 9 -10.36 -1.20 0.52
N HIS A 10 -9.41 -0.96 -0.39
CA HIS A 10 -8.93 -1.96 -1.35
C HIS A 10 -7.48 -2.36 -1.14
N TRP A 11 -6.85 -1.89 -0.07
CA TRP A 11 -5.41 -2.07 0.10
C TRP A 11 -4.98 -3.51 0.30
N SER A 12 -5.80 -4.37 0.91
CA SER A 12 -5.47 -5.78 1.05
C SER A 12 -5.29 -6.44 -0.32
N ARG A 13 -6.19 -6.14 -1.27
CA ARG A 13 -6.12 -6.64 -2.64
C ARG A 13 -4.93 -6.05 -3.40
N ILE A 14 -4.69 -4.75 -3.23
CA ILE A 14 -3.59 -4.06 -3.87
C ILE A 14 -2.24 -4.62 -3.41
N PHE A 15 -2.07 -4.80 -2.11
CA PHE A 15 -0.83 -5.35 -1.57
C PHE A 15 -0.62 -6.80 -2.00
N GLU A 16 -1.67 -7.59 -2.08
CA GLU A 16 -1.57 -8.95 -2.59
C GLU A 16 -1.07 -8.97 -4.04
N TYR A 17 -1.57 -8.07 -4.87
CA TYR A 17 -1.13 -7.94 -6.26
C TYR A 17 0.38 -7.68 -6.38
N TYR A 18 0.93 -6.89 -5.47
CA TYR A 18 2.35 -6.54 -5.48
C TYR A 18 3.23 -7.49 -4.66
N GLY A 19 2.64 -8.54 -4.08
CA GLY A 19 3.38 -9.46 -3.23
C GLY A 19 3.79 -8.86 -1.90
N MET A 20 3.08 -7.83 -1.44
CA MET A 20 3.35 -7.15 -0.18
C MET A 20 2.73 -7.89 1.00
N PRO A 21 3.11 -7.55 2.25
CA PRO A 21 2.50 -8.16 3.42
C PRO A 21 0.98 -8.04 3.43
N PRO A 22 0.26 -9.06 3.93
CA PRO A 22 -1.19 -9.01 3.99
C PRO A 22 -1.67 -7.93 4.95
N VAL A 23 -2.71 -7.20 4.54
CA VAL A 23 -3.37 -6.18 5.35
C VAL A 23 -4.77 -6.69 5.65
N THR A 24 -4.99 -7.13 6.87
CA THR A 24 -6.27 -7.75 7.25
C THR A 24 -7.19 -6.82 8.03
N GLY A 25 -6.67 -5.73 8.57
CA GLY A 25 -7.42 -4.86 9.47
C GLY A 25 -7.68 -5.45 10.84
N VAL A 26 -7.32 -6.71 11.07
CA VAL A 26 -7.57 -7.43 12.32
C VAL A 26 -6.27 -7.65 13.09
N LYS A 27 -5.21 -8.00 12.39
CA LYS A 27 -3.91 -8.26 13.00
C LYS A 27 -2.83 -7.46 12.31
N HIS A 28 -1.83 -7.02 13.06
CA HIS A 28 -0.64 -6.43 12.48
C HIS A 28 0.17 -7.50 11.76
N TYR A 29 0.71 -7.13 10.63
CA TYR A 29 1.70 -7.97 9.99
C TYR A 29 2.95 -8.02 10.89
N ASN A 30 3.46 -9.21 11.13
CA ASN A 30 4.61 -9.41 12.01
C ASN A 30 5.73 -10.15 11.27
N GLY A 31 6.33 -9.48 10.31
CA GLY A 31 7.41 -10.03 9.53
C GLY A 31 8.42 -8.95 9.15
N PRO A 32 9.33 -9.25 8.20
CA PRO A 32 10.32 -8.25 7.78
C PRO A 32 9.67 -7.09 7.04
N CYS A 33 10.19 -5.89 7.27
CA CYS A 33 9.76 -4.70 6.54
C CYS A 33 10.11 -4.85 5.05
N PRO A 34 9.17 -4.60 4.14
CA PRO A 34 9.45 -4.71 2.71
C PRO A 34 10.40 -3.63 2.18
N ILE A 35 10.69 -2.61 2.99
CA ILE A 35 11.61 -1.53 2.61
C ILE A 35 13.00 -1.75 3.18
N CYS A 36 13.11 -1.91 4.50
CA CYS A 36 14.40 -1.98 5.19
C CYS A 36 14.77 -3.38 5.71
N GLY A 37 13.84 -4.33 5.68
CA GLY A 37 14.08 -5.68 6.13
C GLY A 37 14.08 -5.87 7.65
N ALA A 38 13.85 -4.83 8.44
CA ALA A 38 13.84 -4.93 9.89
C ALA A 38 12.70 -5.82 10.37
N ARG A 39 13.00 -6.76 11.26
CA ARG A 39 11.99 -7.69 11.79
C ARG A 39 11.38 -7.11 13.07
N GLY A 40 10.06 -7.33 13.22
CA GLY A 40 9.33 -6.92 14.41
C GLY A 40 9.13 -5.40 14.54
N LYS A 41 9.47 -4.64 13.51
CA LYS A 41 9.36 -3.18 13.52
C LYS A 41 8.32 -2.65 12.55
N PHE A 42 7.98 -3.43 11.53
CA PHE A 42 7.01 -3.03 10.52
C PHE A 42 5.60 -3.40 10.96
N ARG A 43 4.67 -2.45 10.82
CA ARG A 43 3.24 -2.67 11.05
C ARG A 43 2.45 -2.07 9.91
N CYS A 44 1.52 -2.83 9.37
CA CYS A 44 0.61 -2.37 8.32
C CYS A 44 -0.77 -2.89 8.65
N ASP A 45 -1.67 -2.01 9.10
CA ASP A 45 -2.98 -2.44 9.61
C ASP A 45 -4.17 -1.92 8.83
N ASP A 46 -3.96 -1.00 7.89
CA ASP A 46 -5.04 -0.43 7.06
C ASP A 46 -6.23 0.06 7.90
N LYS A 47 -5.96 0.58 9.07
CA LYS A 47 -6.95 0.87 10.09
C LYS A 47 -8.01 1.89 9.64
N ASP A 48 -7.58 2.86 8.86
CA ASP A 48 -8.44 3.93 8.33
C ASP A 48 -8.77 3.75 6.84
N GLY A 49 -8.41 2.61 6.26
CA GLY A 49 -8.64 2.34 4.84
C GLY A 49 -7.60 2.88 3.89
N SER A 50 -6.58 3.59 4.39
CA SER A 50 -5.55 4.20 3.53
C SER A 50 -4.32 3.32 3.32
N GLY A 51 -4.29 2.11 3.89
CA GLY A 51 -3.13 1.23 3.84
C GLY A 51 -1.99 1.73 4.71
N SER A 52 -2.32 2.35 5.84
CA SER A 52 -1.32 2.97 6.72
C SER A 52 -0.32 1.96 7.27
N TRP A 53 0.92 2.40 7.38
CA TRP A 53 2.02 1.57 7.88
C TRP A 53 2.99 2.41 8.70
N ILE A 54 3.78 1.74 9.53
CA ILE A 54 4.85 2.35 10.31
C ILE A 54 5.99 1.33 10.51
N CYS A 55 7.21 1.83 10.48
CA CYS A 55 8.41 1.06 10.73
C CYS A 55 9.48 2.01 11.25
N VAL A 56 10.61 1.48 11.73
CA VAL A 56 11.75 2.32 12.13
C VAL A 56 12.32 3.11 10.96
N CYS A 57 12.12 2.66 9.72
CA CYS A 57 12.60 3.36 8.54
C CYS A 57 11.64 4.45 8.05
N GLY A 58 10.42 4.54 8.59
CA GLY A 58 9.46 5.55 8.19
C GLY A 58 8.02 5.15 8.43
N HIS A 59 7.12 5.94 7.88
CA HIS A 59 5.68 5.69 7.98
C HIS A 59 4.98 6.35 6.79
N GLY A 60 3.70 6.02 6.60
CA GLY A 60 2.92 6.63 5.54
C GLY A 60 1.67 5.82 5.22
N ASP A 61 1.14 6.02 4.02
CA ASP A 61 -0.01 5.27 3.50
C ASP A 61 0.43 4.19 2.52
N GLY A 62 -0.55 3.48 1.94
CA GLY A 62 -0.28 2.39 1.01
C GLY A 62 0.46 2.83 -0.26
N MET A 63 0.11 4.00 -0.81
CA MET A 63 0.80 4.53 -2.00
C MET A 63 2.26 4.79 -1.71
N ASN A 64 2.55 5.41 -0.58
CA ASN A 64 3.91 5.69 -0.15
C ASN A 64 4.70 4.39 0.04
N LEU A 65 4.09 3.39 0.68
CA LEU A 65 4.71 2.10 0.90
C LEU A 65 5.10 1.43 -0.43
N LEU A 66 4.18 1.45 -1.40
CA LEU A 66 4.45 0.85 -2.72
C LEU A 66 5.58 1.56 -3.45
N GLN A 67 5.64 2.89 -3.40
CA GLN A 67 6.73 3.64 -4.02
C GLN A 67 8.08 3.24 -3.43
N LEU A 68 8.17 3.15 -2.11
CA LEU A 68 9.41 2.80 -1.43
C LEU A 68 9.81 1.35 -1.64
N ALA A 69 8.84 0.44 -1.63
CA ALA A 69 9.12 -0.99 -1.75
C ALA A 69 9.38 -1.43 -3.19
N THR A 70 8.67 -0.87 -4.16
CA THR A 70 8.79 -1.30 -5.56
C THR A 70 9.72 -0.42 -6.37
N GLY A 71 9.95 0.82 -5.94
CA GLY A 71 10.72 1.79 -6.71
C GLY A 71 10.00 2.35 -7.93
N LYS A 72 8.72 2.04 -8.11
CA LYS A 72 7.95 2.51 -9.27
C LYS A 72 7.54 3.96 -9.11
N PRO A 73 7.48 4.73 -10.23
CA PRO A 73 6.98 6.10 -10.20
C PRO A 73 5.51 6.16 -9.78
N TRP A 74 5.12 7.28 -9.20
CA TRP A 74 3.74 7.51 -8.76
C TRP A 74 2.72 7.27 -9.87
N VAL A 75 2.97 7.80 -11.08
CA VAL A 75 2.06 7.67 -12.22
C VAL A 75 1.87 6.21 -12.60
N THR A 76 2.94 5.43 -12.61
CA THR A 76 2.88 4.00 -12.93
C THR A 76 2.04 3.25 -11.91
N LEU A 77 2.25 3.51 -10.62
CA LEU A 77 1.47 2.88 -9.56
C LEU A 77 0.00 3.26 -9.67
N CYS A 78 -0.31 4.53 -9.94
CA CYS A 78 -1.70 4.96 -10.12
C CYS A 78 -2.38 4.21 -11.26
N ASP A 79 -1.71 4.06 -12.39
CA ASP A 79 -2.28 3.36 -13.54
C ASP A 79 -2.53 1.88 -13.23
N GLU A 80 -1.58 1.22 -12.58
CA GLU A 80 -1.73 -0.19 -12.22
C GLU A 80 -2.85 -0.40 -11.21
N ILE A 81 -2.92 0.44 -10.20
CA ILE A 81 -3.94 0.35 -9.17
C ILE A 81 -5.32 0.64 -9.77
N ASP A 82 -5.45 1.67 -10.60
CA ASP A 82 -6.72 2.00 -11.26
C ASP A 82 -7.25 0.82 -12.06
N ARG A 83 -6.39 0.10 -12.78
CA ARG A 83 -6.79 -1.09 -13.51
C ARG A 83 -7.22 -2.22 -12.59
N LEU A 84 -6.52 -2.39 -11.48
CA LEU A 84 -6.80 -3.47 -10.53
C LEU A 84 -8.15 -3.29 -9.85
N ILE A 85 -8.48 -2.07 -9.43
CA ILE A 85 -9.71 -1.77 -8.68
C ILE A 85 -10.84 -1.24 -9.57
N GLY A 86 -10.61 -1.08 -10.86
CA GLY A 86 -11.64 -0.61 -11.79
C GLY A 86 -11.93 0.87 -11.71
N ASN A 87 -10.97 1.67 -11.27
CA ASN A 87 -11.14 3.12 -11.23
C ASN A 87 -10.93 3.70 -12.63
N THR A 88 -11.95 4.38 -13.17
CA THR A 88 -11.95 4.84 -14.56
C THR A 88 -11.68 6.33 -14.73
N TRP A 89 -11.33 7.06 -13.66
CA TRP A 89 -11.06 8.49 -13.81
C TRP A 89 -9.84 8.72 -14.71
N LYS A 90 -9.87 9.80 -15.47
CA LYS A 90 -8.77 10.14 -16.37
C LYS A 90 -7.95 11.28 -15.81
N ARG A 91 -6.64 11.12 -15.88
CA ARG A 91 -5.70 12.19 -15.55
C ARG A 91 -5.35 12.93 -16.84
N GLU A 92 -5.70 14.18 -16.91
CA GLU A 92 -5.38 15.02 -18.05
C GLU A 92 -4.46 16.16 -17.64
#